data_af5edb64c43957e0d83bc62b24886003
#
_entry.id   af5edb64c43957e0d83bc62b24886003
#
_cell.length_a   1.000
_cell.length_b   1.000
_cell.length_c   1.000
_cell.angle_alpha   90.00
_cell.angle_beta   90.00
_cell.angle_gamma   90.00
#
_symmetry.space_group_name_H-M   'P 1'
#
loop_
_entity.id
_entity.type
_entity.pdbx_description
1 polymer ?
#
loop_
_entity_poly.entity_id
_entity_poly.type
_entity_poly.pdbx_seq_one_letter_code
_entity_poly.pdbx_strand_id
1 'polypeptide(L)'
;MGLPATADVVVVGSGITGAATAAAAAARGADVVLVDKEDGPACEGSGRAQGSLRLQGRHPSEFPLAQESLRLWSRAAEEDPGHDAELAAGGNLYFCTSQGEKLLLMSLVSQARACGLAGVEYLDRNQAREIVPAAAGPFLGAMWSPVDAQCQPDQGTRLFTRRAERAGARLAYGMKALRLVESGGRITGVETTRGRVSTGAVVVAAGIWAPHLLATVGVTVPLKPVCLSEAETQPLAPLFRPTVRAFGFGARQRPDGRLVASGGLGARVTRRLSLYDLRDLRHWLPRARTFRRNLRLRVDGRQLLREISHGTSLSPALIPERSAEPVPDRRSVDGALVRLATVFPAAAAARAVRYWGGLVDMTPDGLPVVDGTCGPPGLTLIGGLSGHGLALGPVLGEIASDLALDGATSRPIGPFSLARFTGKVASPEVMI
;
A
#
# COMPACT_ATOMS: atom_id res chain seq x y z
N MET A 1 16.66 14.85 19.55
CA MET A 1 15.67 15.14 20.60
C MET A 1 15.37 13.86 21.37
N GLY A 2 15.19 13.95 22.71
CA GLY A 2 14.77 12.80 23.51
C GLY A 2 13.34 12.39 23.19
N LEU A 3 13.00 11.13 23.48
CA LEU A 3 11.62 10.64 23.38
C LEU A 3 10.76 11.35 24.43
N PRO A 4 9.57 11.89 24.08
CA PRO A 4 8.68 12.47 25.09
C PRO A 4 8.12 11.38 26.01
N ALA A 5 7.87 11.72 27.27
CA ALA A 5 7.31 10.79 28.23
C ALA A 5 5.84 10.46 27.96
N THR A 6 5.10 11.40 27.37
CA THR A 6 3.66 11.32 27.11
C THR A 6 3.31 11.86 25.72
N ALA A 7 2.20 11.43 25.19
CA ALA A 7 1.54 11.95 23.99
C ALA A 7 0.03 11.66 24.04
N ASP A 8 -0.79 12.44 23.33
CA ASP A 8 -2.20 12.11 23.14
C ASP A 8 -2.34 10.89 22.24
N VAL A 9 -1.57 10.83 21.15
CA VAL A 9 -1.57 9.73 20.19
C VAL A 9 -0.15 9.29 19.85
N VAL A 10 0.12 7.99 19.91
CA VAL A 10 1.35 7.40 19.36
C VAL A 10 1.03 6.66 18.07
N VAL A 11 1.68 7.03 16.98
CA VAL A 11 1.58 6.36 15.67
C VAL A 11 2.82 5.50 15.44
N VAL A 12 2.64 4.20 15.16
CA VAL A 12 3.74 3.28 14.89
C VAL A 12 3.82 2.97 13.40
N GLY A 13 4.89 3.43 12.76
CA GLY A 13 5.18 3.31 11.33
C GLY A 13 5.04 4.62 10.58
N SER A 14 6.05 4.98 9.78
CA SER A 14 6.11 6.21 8.96
C SER A 14 5.91 5.95 7.45
N GLY A 15 5.19 4.87 7.12
CA GLY A 15 4.62 4.69 5.79
C GLY A 15 3.52 5.73 5.52
N ILE A 16 2.97 5.74 4.30
CA ILE A 16 1.98 6.73 3.87
C ILE A 16 0.81 6.86 4.86
N THR A 17 0.30 5.74 5.38
CA THR A 17 -0.85 5.76 6.30
C THR A 17 -0.48 6.36 7.65
N GLY A 18 0.67 5.95 8.24
CA GLY A 18 1.11 6.51 9.52
C GLY A 18 1.50 7.99 9.42
N ALA A 19 2.14 8.39 8.33
CA ALA A 19 2.45 9.80 8.04
C ALA A 19 1.18 10.64 7.93
N ALA A 20 0.17 10.15 7.20
CA ALA A 20 -1.13 10.81 7.06
C ALA A 20 -1.90 10.84 8.39
N THR A 21 -1.84 9.76 9.19
CA THR A 21 -2.44 9.74 10.54
C THR A 21 -1.83 10.81 11.44
N ALA A 22 -0.50 10.88 11.47
CA ALA A 22 0.18 11.88 12.30
C ALA A 22 -0.16 13.31 11.85
N ALA A 23 -0.25 13.56 10.54
CA ALA A 23 -0.65 14.84 9.99
C ALA A 23 -2.10 15.20 10.37
N ALA A 24 -3.03 14.26 10.23
CA ALA A 24 -4.43 14.48 10.53
C ALA A 24 -4.68 14.72 12.03
N ALA A 25 -4.10 13.90 12.89
CA ALA A 25 -4.26 14.04 14.34
C ALA A 25 -3.60 15.34 14.87
N ALA A 26 -2.39 15.68 14.41
CA ALA A 26 -1.72 16.91 14.81
C ALA A 26 -2.45 18.16 14.30
N ALA A 27 -3.03 18.14 13.10
CA ALA A 27 -3.83 19.23 12.56
C ALA A 27 -5.11 19.49 13.39
N ARG A 28 -5.55 18.51 14.18
CA ARG A 28 -6.65 18.64 15.15
C ARG A 28 -6.19 19.12 16.53
N GLY A 29 -4.90 19.45 16.69
CA GLY A 29 -4.30 19.94 17.93
C GLY A 29 -3.85 18.87 18.92
N ALA A 30 -3.86 17.59 18.53
CA ALA A 30 -3.37 16.52 19.38
C ALA A 30 -1.84 16.53 19.48
N ASP A 31 -1.28 16.21 20.65
CA ASP A 31 0.13 15.93 20.82
C ASP A 31 0.45 14.55 20.26
N VAL A 32 1.12 14.51 19.10
CA VAL A 32 1.37 13.30 18.34
C VAL A 32 2.85 12.94 18.33
N VAL A 33 3.13 11.66 18.63
CA VAL A 33 4.47 11.07 18.44
C VAL A 33 4.37 9.96 17.40
N LEU A 34 5.07 10.11 16.29
CA LEU A 34 5.24 9.05 15.29
C LEU A 34 6.59 8.38 15.53
N VAL A 35 6.59 7.06 15.71
CA VAL A 35 7.81 6.25 15.88
C VAL A 35 8.02 5.33 14.69
N ASP A 36 9.25 5.25 14.20
CA ASP A 36 9.62 4.28 13.15
C ASP A 36 11.02 3.72 13.41
N LYS A 37 11.19 2.42 13.13
CA LYS A 37 12.47 1.73 13.27
C LYS A 37 13.51 2.17 12.23
N GLU A 38 13.06 2.67 11.08
CA GLU A 38 13.92 3.15 10.00
C GLU A 38 14.44 4.57 10.29
N ASP A 39 15.45 5.01 9.52
CA ASP A 39 16.07 6.33 9.71
C ASP A 39 15.29 7.48 9.05
N GLY A 40 14.15 7.18 8.44
CA GLY A 40 13.29 8.16 7.79
C GLY A 40 11.96 7.54 7.32
N PRO A 41 11.07 8.34 6.75
CA PRO A 41 9.80 7.88 6.25
C PRO A 41 9.94 7.08 4.95
N ALA A 42 8.95 6.27 4.64
CA ALA A 42 8.81 5.56 3.38
C ALA A 42 9.95 4.56 3.04
N CYS A 43 10.68 4.06 4.02
CA CYS A 43 11.81 3.16 3.76
C CYS A 43 11.39 1.76 3.32
N GLU A 44 10.12 1.39 3.49
CA GLU A 44 9.60 0.06 3.14
C GLU A 44 8.51 0.14 2.05
N GLY A 45 7.37 -0.51 2.24
CA GLY A 45 6.33 -0.68 1.23
C GLY A 45 5.90 0.60 0.53
N SER A 46 5.71 1.69 1.26
CA SER A 46 5.27 2.97 0.70
C SER A 46 6.28 3.57 -0.27
N GLY A 47 7.57 3.59 0.07
CA GLY A 47 8.60 4.19 -0.80
C GLY A 47 9.05 3.28 -1.94
N ARG A 48 8.69 1.99 -1.88
CA ARG A 48 9.07 0.98 -2.90
C ARG A 48 7.92 0.64 -3.85
N ALA A 49 6.82 1.38 -3.79
CA ALA A 49 5.68 1.20 -4.67
C ALA A 49 5.93 1.78 -6.07
N GLN A 50 5.12 1.39 -7.04
CA GLN A 50 5.19 1.92 -8.40
C GLN A 50 4.85 3.42 -8.49
N GLY A 51 3.97 3.91 -7.63
CA GLY A 51 3.56 5.32 -7.61
C GLY A 51 2.23 5.61 -8.32
N SER A 52 1.44 4.60 -8.66
CA SER A 52 0.09 4.79 -9.24
C SER A 52 -0.95 5.03 -8.14
N LEU A 53 -1.70 6.11 -8.24
CA LEU A 53 -2.80 6.49 -7.37
C LEU A 53 -4.12 6.18 -8.09
N ARG A 54 -4.60 4.94 -7.97
CA ARG A 54 -5.73 4.44 -8.78
C ARG A 54 -7.05 4.46 -8.03
N LEU A 55 -8.13 4.80 -8.77
CA LEU A 55 -9.51 4.46 -8.42
C LEU A 55 -9.98 3.19 -9.13
N GLN A 56 -9.67 3.06 -10.42
CA GLN A 56 -10.17 1.96 -11.22
C GLN A 56 -9.66 0.58 -10.74
N GLY A 57 -10.48 -0.46 -10.97
CA GLY A 57 -10.12 -1.84 -10.66
C GLY A 57 -10.02 -2.14 -9.15
N ARG A 58 -10.74 -1.39 -8.32
CA ARG A 58 -10.84 -1.60 -6.88
C ARG A 58 -12.13 -2.28 -6.50
N HIS A 59 -12.18 -2.78 -5.27
CA HIS A 59 -13.42 -3.25 -4.69
C HIS A 59 -14.41 -2.08 -4.48
N PRO A 60 -15.71 -2.28 -4.70
CA PRO A 60 -16.73 -1.24 -4.52
C PRO A 60 -16.66 -0.48 -3.20
N SER A 61 -16.39 -1.18 -2.10
CA SER A 61 -16.23 -0.56 -0.77
C SER A 61 -15.07 0.43 -0.67
N GLU A 62 -14.05 0.35 -1.54
CA GLU A 62 -12.91 1.25 -1.54
C GLU A 62 -13.17 2.54 -2.34
N PHE A 63 -14.14 2.55 -3.27
CA PHE A 63 -14.34 3.69 -4.17
C PHE A 63 -14.58 5.03 -3.47
N PRO A 64 -15.49 5.13 -2.47
CA PRO A 64 -15.70 6.40 -1.77
C PRO A 64 -14.43 6.90 -1.09
N LEU A 65 -13.69 6.00 -0.45
CA LEU A 65 -12.45 6.31 0.25
C LEU A 65 -11.34 6.72 -0.74
N ALA A 66 -11.22 6.01 -1.87
CA ALA A 66 -10.21 6.32 -2.88
C ALA A 66 -10.45 7.69 -3.54
N GLN A 67 -11.73 8.06 -3.81
CA GLN A 67 -12.07 9.39 -4.32
C GLN A 67 -11.70 10.50 -3.34
N GLU A 68 -12.04 10.33 -2.07
CA GLU A 68 -11.67 11.29 -1.03
C GLU A 68 -10.15 11.38 -0.89
N SER A 69 -9.47 10.24 -0.92
CA SER A 69 -8.01 10.19 -0.81
C SER A 69 -7.29 10.97 -1.91
N LEU A 70 -7.77 10.91 -3.16
CA LEU A 70 -7.19 11.70 -4.25
C LEU A 70 -7.35 13.22 -4.02
N ARG A 71 -8.47 13.66 -3.44
CA ARG A 71 -8.63 15.07 -3.04
C ARG A 71 -7.63 15.46 -1.95
N LEU A 72 -7.40 14.56 -0.97
CA LEU A 72 -6.41 14.79 0.09
C LEU A 72 -4.97 14.85 -0.47
N TRP A 73 -4.66 14.06 -1.49
CA TRP A 73 -3.39 14.15 -2.22
C TRP A 73 -3.20 15.52 -2.89
N SER A 74 -4.20 15.99 -3.65
CA SER A 74 -4.15 17.29 -4.32
C SER A 74 -3.99 18.42 -3.31
N ARG A 75 -4.81 18.41 -2.26
CA ARG A 75 -4.74 19.41 -1.18
C ARG A 75 -3.37 19.41 -0.50
N ALA A 76 -2.79 18.24 -0.21
CA ALA A 76 -1.49 18.17 0.43
C ALA A 76 -0.37 18.76 -0.44
N ALA A 77 -0.43 18.57 -1.77
CA ALA A 77 0.51 19.14 -2.70
C ALA A 77 0.33 20.67 -2.85
N GLU A 78 -0.91 21.16 -2.85
CA GLU A 78 -1.22 22.59 -2.89
C GLU A 78 -0.72 23.34 -1.64
N GLU A 79 -0.79 22.71 -0.48
CA GLU A 79 -0.31 23.27 0.82
C GLU A 79 1.22 23.26 0.96
N ASP A 80 1.94 22.49 0.13
CA ASP A 80 3.42 22.44 0.12
C ASP A 80 4.00 22.51 -1.30
N PRO A 81 3.81 23.61 -2.03
CA PRO A 81 4.23 23.74 -3.44
C PRO A 81 5.75 23.67 -3.63
N GLY A 82 6.52 23.86 -2.56
CA GLY A 82 7.99 23.72 -2.58
C GLY A 82 8.48 22.29 -2.49
N HIS A 83 7.58 21.31 -2.27
CA HIS A 83 7.93 19.90 -2.20
C HIS A 83 7.46 19.14 -3.44
N ASP A 84 8.40 18.75 -4.29
CA ASP A 84 8.09 18.01 -5.52
C ASP A 84 7.87 16.52 -5.23
N ALA A 85 6.61 16.13 -5.11
CA ALA A 85 6.19 14.73 -5.02
C ALA A 85 5.99 14.08 -6.41
N GLU A 86 6.30 14.76 -7.50
CA GLU A 86 5.94 14.35 -8.86
C GLU A 86 4.44 13.98 -8.98
N LEU A 87 3.58 14.65 -8.20
CA LEU A 87 2.15 14.38 -8.23
C LEU A 87 1.57 14.91 -9.54
N ALA A 88 1.06 13.99 -10.35
CA ALA A 88 0.49 14.32 -11.65
C ALA A 88 -0.88 13.65 -11.83
N ALA A 89 -1.91 14.47 -12.02
CA ALA A 89 -3.20 14.03 -12.54
C ALA A 89 -3.05 13.77 -14.04
N GLY A 90 -3.06 12.52 -14.44
CA GLY A 90 -2.85 12.13 -15.86
C GLY A 90 -3.75 10.99 -16.28
N GLY A 91 -4.53 10.45 -15.35
CA GLY A 91 -5.40 9.31 -15.58
C GLY A 91 -4.66 7.97 -15.61
N ASN A 92 -5.42 6.91 -15.90
CA ASN A 92 -4.90 5.56 -16.04
C ASN A 92 -5.61 4.82 -17.18
N LEU A 93 -4.82 4.19 -18.04
CA LEU A 93 -5.30 3.31 -19.11
C LEU A 93 -4.94 1.86 -18.78
N TYR A 94 -5.96 1.00 -18.72
CA TYR A 94 -5.77 -0.44 -18.60
C TYR A 94 -6.10 -1.10 -19.95
N PHE A 95 -5.09 -1.50 -20.70
CA PHE A 95 -5.23 -2.11 -22.03
C PHE A 95 -5.65 -3.57 -21.96
N CYS A 96 -6.42 -4.02 -22.93
CA CYS A 96 -6.74 -5.44 -23.15
C CYS A 96 -6.29 -5.90 -24.54
N THR A 97 -5.77 -7.11 -24.61
CA THR A 97 -5.25 -7.72 -25.84
C THR A 97 -6.05 -8.94 -26.29
N SER A 98 -6.95 -9.44 -25.43
CA SER A 98 -7.82 -10.58 -25.70
C SER A 98 -9.29 -10.26 -25.41
N GLN A 99 -10.22 -11.03 -25.99
CA GLN A 99 -11.66 -10.86 -25.74
C GLN A 99 -12.03 -11.12 -24.27
N GLY A 100 -11.38 -12.10 -23.62
CA GLY A 100 -11.60 -12.36 -22.18
C GLY A 100 -11.22 -11.18 -21.32
N GLU A 101 -10.08 -10.56 -21.60
CA GLU A 101 -9.62 -9.33 -20.91
C GLU A 101 -10.58 -8.15 -21.18
N LYS A 102 -11.04 -7.98 -22.42
CA LYS A 102 -12.03 -6.97 -22.80
C LYS A 102 -13.30 -7.10 -21.96
N LEU A 103 -13.88 -8.30 -21.90
CA LEU A 103 -15.11 -8.57 -21.13
C LEU A 103 -14.90 -8.26 -19.64
N LEU A 104 -13.75 -8.62 -19.07
CA LEU A 104 -13.42 -8.29 -17.69
C LEU A 104 -13.35 -6.77 -17.48
N LEU A 105 -12.64 -6.02 -18.34
CA LEU A 105 -12.57 -4.56 -18.20
C LEU A 105 -13.93 -3.89 -18.33
N MET A 106 -14.79 -4.35 -19.25
CA MET A 106 -16.16 -3.84 -19.40
C MET A 106 -17.01 -4.13 -18.15
N SER A 107 -16.85 -5.31 -17.53
CA SER A 107 -17.51 -5.64 -16.25
C SER A 107 -17.06 -4.69 -15.13
N LEU A 108 -15.76 -4.40 -15.02
CA LEU A 108 -15.23 -3.47 -14.03
C LEU A 108 -15.71 -2.02 -14.26
N VAL A 109 -15.84 -1.60 -15.51
CA VAL A 109 -16.45 -0.29 -15.85
C VAL A 109 -17.92 -0.25 -15.40
N SER A 110 -18.68 -1.31 -15.67
CA SER A 110 -20.09 -1.38 -15.23
C SER A 110 -20.20 -1.34 -13.70
N GLN A 111 -19.33 -2.06 -12.99
CA GLN A 111 -19.28 -2.05 -11.54
C GLN A 111 -18.92 -0.64 -10.99
N ALA A 112 -17.90 0.01 -11.55
CA ALA A 112 -17.50 1.36 -11.17
C ALA A 112 -18.66 2.37 -11.34
N ARG A 113 -19.36 2.32 -12.47
CA ARG A 113 -20.53 3.16 -12.74
C ARG A 113 -21.69 2.89 -11.79
N ALA A 114 -21.97 1.63 -11.48
CA ALA A 114 -23.00 1.26 -10.51
C ALA A 114 -22.71 1.79 -9.11
N CYS A 115 -21.43 2.01 -8.77
CA CYS A 115 -20.96 2.60 -7.52
C CYS A 115 -20.84 4.14 -7.58
N GLY A 116 -21.32 4.79 -8.63
CA GLY A 116 -21.30 6.25 -8.76
C GLY A 116 -19.94 6.84 -9.16
N LEU A 117 -19.00 6.02 -9.63
CA LEU A 117 -17.71 6.50 -10.15
C LEU A 117 -17.92 7.08 -11.55
N ALA A 118 -17.97 8.43 -11.62
CA ALA A 118 -18.04 9.14 -12.90
C ALA A 118 -16.71 9.07 -13.65
N GLY A 119 -16.78 9.03 -15.00
CA GLY A 119 -15.62 9.15 -15.87
C GLY A 119 -14.81 7.86 -16.09
N VAL A 120 -15.14 6.74 -15.40
CA VAL A 120 -14.56 5.44 -15.75
C VAL A 120 -15.31 4.85 -16.93
N GLU A 121 -14.60 4.58 -18.02
CA GLU A 121 -15.20 4.10 -19.27
C GLU A 121 -14.30 3.09 -20.01
N TYR A 122 -14.95 2.30 -20.88
CA TYR A 122 -14.21 1.48 -21.83
C TYR A 122 -14.06 2.27 -23.14
N LEU A 123 -12.84 2.41 -23.58
CA LEU A 123 -12.46 3.04 -24.85
C LEU A 123 -12.13 1.96 -25.88
N ASP A 124 -12.56 2.15 -27.10
CA ASP A 124 -12.05 1.35 -28.21
C ASP A 124 -10.58 1.71 -28.53
N ARG A 125 -10.01 1.00 -29.50
CA ARG A 125 -8.60 1.20 -29.85
C ARG A 125 -8.30 2.61 -30.34
N ASN A 126 -9.20 3.22 -31.12
CA ASN A 126 -8.98 4.55 -31.69
C ASN A 126 -9.06 5.60 -30.61
N GLN A 127 -10.10 5.58 -29.78
CA GLN A 127 -10.28 6.46 -28.64
C GLN A 127 -9.10 6.39 -27.65
N ALA A 128 -8.61 5.17 -27.35
CA ALA A 128 -7.44 5.00 -26.47
C ALA A 128 -6.16 5.59 -27.08
N ARG A 129 -6.01 5.52 -28.41
CA ARG A 129 -4.88 6.16 -29.14
C ARG A 129 -4.97 7.67 -29.21
N GLU A 130 -6.14 8.24 -29.15
CA GLU A 130 -6.28 9.72 -29.03
C GLU A 130 -5.69 10.22 -27.72
N ILE A 131 -5.85 9.46 -26.62
CA ILE A 131 -5.25 9.79 -25.33
C ILE A 131 -3.75 9.51 -25.30
N VAL A 132 -3.33 8.34 -25.88
CA VAL A 132 -1.94 7.90 -25.90
C VAL A 132 -1.54 7.45 -27.31
N PRO A 133 -1.14 8.39 -28.19
CA PRO A 133 -0.78 8.07 -29.58
C PRO A 133 0.36 7.06 -29.74
N ALA A 134 1.27 7.01 -28.78
CA ALA A 134 2.38 6.04 -28.76
C ALA A 134 1.93 4.58 -28.62
N ALA A 135 0.67 4.29 -28.25
CA ALA A 135 0.11 2.94 -28.22
C ALA A 135 -0.17 2.44 -29.65
N ALA A 136 0.88 2.23 -30.43
CA ALA A 136 0.80 1.84 -31.85
C ALA A 136 0.67 0.33 -32.07
N GLY A 137 0.99 -0.49 -31.05
CA GLY A 137 0.95 -1.94 -31.11
C GLY A 137 -0.47 -2.53 -31.08
N PRO A 138 -0.62 -3.86 -31.08
CA PRO A 138 -1.90 -4.53 -31.06
C PRO A 138 -2.55 -4.50 -29.68
N PHE A 139 -3.80 -4.04 -29.61
CA PHE A 139 -4.71 -4.16 -28.46
C PHE A 139 -6.17 -3.97 -28.94
N LEU A 140 -7.15 -4.36 -28.13
CA LEU A 140 -8.57 -4.28 -28.49
C LEU A 140 -9.25 -3.00 -27.98
N GLY A 141 -8.75 -2.44 -26.89
CA GLY A 141 -9.27 -1.25 -26.23
C GLY A 141 -8.65 -1.11 -24.84
N ALA A 142 -9.17 -0.19 -24.05
CA ALA A 142 -8.69 0.05 -22.70
C ALA A 142 -9.82 0.53 -21.78
N MET A 143 -9.72 0.21 -20.49
CA MET A 143 -10.48 0.92 -19.46
C MET A 143 -9.74 2.21 -19.11
N TRP A 144 -10.45 3.33 -19.14
CA TRP A 144 -9.95 4.66 -18.87
C TRP A 144 -10.50 5.21 -17.55
N SER A 145 -9.65 5.82 -16.76
CA SER A 145 -10.02 6.62 -15.59
C SER A 145 -9.27 7.94 -15.64
N PRO A 146 -9.93 9.07 -15.93
CA PRO A 146 -9.28 10.38 -16.05
C PRO A 146 -8.83 10.96 -14.71
N VAL A 147 -9.43 10.52 -13.61
CA VAL A 147 -9.19 11.05 -12.26
C VAL A 147 -8.03 10.37 -11.53
N ASP A 148 -7.53 9.27 -12.07
CA ASP A 148 -6.36 8.60 -11.50
C ASP A 148 -5.12 9.48 -11.63
N ALA A 149 -4.18 9.30 -10.70
CA ALA A 149 -2.98 10.10 -10.62
C ALA A 149 -1.73 9.22 -10.43
N GLN A 150 -0.58 9.84 -10.42
CA GLN A 150 0.69 9.21 -10.07
C GLN A 150 1.53 10.14 -9.20
N CYS A 151 2.45 9.57 -8.44
CA CYS A 151 3.43 10.32 -7.66
C CYS A 151 4.76 9.57 -7.57
N GLN A 152 5.81 10.27 -7.13
CA GLN A 152 7.03 9.62 -6.65
C GLN A 152 6.77 9.12 -5.22
N PRO A 153 6.77 7.80 -4.96
CA PRO A 153 6.20 7.22 -3.74
C PRO A 153 6.82 7.69 -2.43
N ASP A 154 8.14 7.78 -2.38
CA ASP A 154 8.87 8.25 -1.20
C ASP A 154 8.64 9.74 -0.96
N GLN A 155 8.65 10.56 -2.01
CA GLN A 155 8.38 11.99 -1.93
C GLN A 155 6.91 12.26 -1.57
N GLY A 156 5.98 11.50 -2.15
CA GLY A 156 4.58 11.57 -1.78
C GLY A 156 4.34 11.24 -0.30
N THR A 157 5.02 10.24 0.25
CA THR A 157 4.94 9.94 1.68
C THR A 157 5.56 11.05 2.53
N ARG A 158 6.70 11.61 2.10
CA ARG A 158 7.35 12.75 2.76
C ARG A 158 6.47 14.00 2.81
N LEU A 159 5.63 14.21 1.83
CA LEU A 159 4.65 15.31 1.83
C LEU A 159 3.76 15.25 3.09
N PHE A 160 3.30 14.05 3.48
CA PHE A 160 2.49 13.89 4.68
C PHE A 160 3.30 13.96 5.98
N THR A 161 4.54 13.48 6.03
CA THR A 161 5.37 13.68 7.23
C THR A 161 5.71 15.15 7.44
N ARG A 162 5.98 15.91 6.37
CA ARG A 162 6.19 17.37 6.48
C ARG A 162 4.94 18.10 6.97
N ARG A 163 3.74 17.67 6.52
CA ARG A 163 2.47 18.21 7.06
C ARG A 163 2.33 17.89 8.55
N ALA A 164 2.68 16.67 8.98
CA ALA A 164 2.65 16.28 10.37
C ALA A 164 3.60 17.16 11.22
N GLU A 165 4.85 17.36 10.77
CA GLU A 165 5.82 18.24 11.46
C GLU A 165 5.35 19.69 11.55
N ARG A 166 4.80 20.25 10.46
CA ARG A 166 4.25 21.61 10.46
C ARG A 166 3.07 21.77 11.41
N ALA A 167 2.28 20.70 11.58
CA ALA A 167 1.18 20.68 12.54
C ALA A 167 1.62 20.38 13.98
N GLY A 168 2.93 20.21 14.25
CA GLY A 168 3.50 20.01 15.57
C GLY A 168 3.74 18.56 15.98
N ALA A 169 3.51 17.56 15.09
CA ALA A 169 3.85 16.17 15.41
C ALA A 169 5.36 15.97 15.57
N ARG A 170 5.75 15.14 16.50
CA ARG A 170 7.14 14.73 16.75
C ARG A 170 7.43 13.41 16.02
N LEU A 171 8.36 13.43 15.07
CA LEU A 171 8.77 12.26 14.31
C LEU A 171 10.06 11.68 14.90
N ALA A 172 9.98 10.44 15.37
CA ALA A 172 11.05 9.73 16.07
C ALA A 172 11.52 8.52 15.23
N TYR A 173 12.47 8.76 14.37
CA TYR A 173 13.10 7.75 13.52
C TYR A 173 14.22 6.99 14.25
N GLY A 174 14.60 5.82 13.72
CA GLY A 174 15.59 4.95 14.34
C GLY A 174 15.10 4.39 15.68
N MET A 175 13.80 4.25 15.84
CA MET A 175 13.15 3.87 17.08
C MET A 175 12.13 2.75 16.84
N LYS A 176 12.52 1.54 17.17
CA LYS A 176 11.66 0.36 17.01
C LYS A 176 10.68 0.26 18.18
N ALA A 177 9.39 0.11 17.86
CA ALA A 177 8.37 -0.28 18.83
C ALA A 177 8.58 -1.75 19.23
N LEU A 178 8.67 -2.01 20.52
CA LEU A 178 8.92 -3.34 21.08
C LEU A 178 7.66 -3.98 21.62
N ARG A 179 6.72 -3.18 22.12
CA ARG A 179 5.49 -3.71 22.74
C ARG A 179 4.44 -2.62 22.87
N LEU A 180 3.20 -2.98 22.65
CA LEU A 180 2.05 -2.20 23.12
C LEU A 180 1.88 -2.49 24.60
N VAL A 181 1.69 -1.44 25.40
CA VAL A 181 1.52 -1.57 26.85
C VAL A 181 0.05 -1.47 27.19
N GLU A 182 -0.46 -2.54 27.80
CA GLU A 182 -1.82 -2.64 28.31
C GLU A 182 -1.81 -2.66 29.84
N SER A 183 -2.75 -1.96 30.43
CA SER A 183 -3.00 -1.99 31.88
C SER A 183 -4.48 -1.71 32.14
N GLY A 184 -5.10 -2.50 33.04
CA GLY A 184 -6.52 -2.36 33.31
C GLY A 184 -7.44 -2.58 32.09
N GLY A 185 -7.04 -3.46 31.17
CA GLY A 185 -7.81 -3.80 29.97
C GLY A 185 -7.81 -2.74 28.88
N ARG A 186 -6.90 -1.76 28.91
CA ARG A 186 -6.79 -0.69 27.91
C ARG A 186 -5.35 -0.37 27.58
N ILE A 187 -5.12 0.26 26.42
CA ILE A 187 -3.80 0.77 26.05
C ILE A 187 -3.37 1.89 27.00
N THR A 188 -2.10 1.84 27.42
CA THR A 188 -1.47 2.85 28.29
C THR A 188 -0.12 3.32 27.76
N GLY A 189 0.34 2.84 26.61
CA GLY A 189 1.58 3.31 26.00
C GLY A 189 2.21 2.36 24.99
N VAL A 190 3.37 2.77 24.51
CA VAL A 190 4.24 1.97 23.62
C VAL A 190 5.64 1.92 24.24
N GLU A 191 6.20 0.73 24.37
CA GLU A 191 7.62 0.53 24.66
C GLU A 191 8.43 0.53 23.37
N THR A 192 9.52 1.24 23.37
CA THR A 192 10.44 1.36 22.24
C THR A 192 11.87 1.04 22.65
N THR A 193 12.78 0.92 21.69
CA THR A 193 14.22 0.75 21.95
C THR A 193 14.87 1.92 22.70
N ARG A 194 14.16 3.05 22.85
CA ARG A 194 14.68 4.27 23.54
C ARG A 194 13.83 4.69 24.74
N GLY A 195 12.97 3.82 25.23
CA GLY A 195 12.10 4.07 26.38
C GLY A 195 10.61 3.96 26.03
N ARG A 196 9.77 4.30 26.98
CA ARG A 196 8.32 4.23 26.89
C ARG A 196 7.72 5.61 26.61
N VAL A 197 6.71 5.67 25.73
CA VAL A 197 5.78 6.78 25.59
C VAL A 197 4.44 6.36 26.19
N SER A 198 3.97 7.07 27.18
CA SER A 198 2.65 6.86 27.78
C SER A 198 1.59 7.56 26.93
N THR A 199 0.54 6.84 26.59
CA THR A 199 -0.59 7.35 25.79
C THR A 199 -1.82 6.46 25.97
N GLY A 200 -2.99 7.04 25.87
CA GLY A 200 -4.26 6.29 25.83
C GLY A 200 -4.67 5.86 24.43
N ALA A 201 -3.99 6.32 23.37
CA ALA A 201 -4.32 5.99 21.99
C ALA A 201 -3.08 5.65 21.16
N VAL A 202 -3.10 4.46 20.56
CA VAL A 202 -2.03 3.96 19.69
C VAL A 202 -2.61 3.57 18.33
N VAL A 203 -2.02 4.10 17.26
CA VAL A 203 -2.32 3.69 15.89
C VAL A 203 -1.18 2.80 15.38
N VAL A 204 -1.50 1.55 15.07
CA VAL A 204 -0.56 0.60 14.46
C VAL A 204 -0.71 0.67 12.94
N ALA A 205 0.23 1.37 12.29
CA ALA A 205 0.37 1.51 10.84
C ALA A 205 1.70 0.89 10.34
N ALA A 206 2.12 -0.22 10.98
CA ALA A 206 3.44 -0.83 10.84
C ALA A 206 3.55 -1.82 9.65
N GLY A 207 2.62 -1.74 8.66
CA GLY A 207 2.63 -2.57 7.45
C GLY A 207 2.80 -4.07 7.76
N ILE A 208 3.77 -4.71 7.10
CA ILE A 208 4.04 -6.15 7.28
C ILE A 208 4.44 -6.55 8.72
N TRP A 209 4.84 -5.57 9.56
CA TRP A 209 5.27 -5.81 10.94
C TRP A 209 4.13 -5.68 11.96
N ALA A 210 2.96 -5.20 11.54
CA ALA A 210 1.79 -5.04 12.42
C ALA A 210 1.42 -6.34 13.17
N PRO A 211 1.41 -7.55 12.55
CA PRO A 211 1.07 -8.77 13.28
C PRO A 211 1.99 -9.07 14.46
N HIS A 212 3.27 -8.73 14.35
CA HIS A 212 4.24 -8.95 15.42
C HIS A 212 4.02 -8.04 16.63
N LEU A 213 3.66 -6.80 16.38
CA LEU A 213 3.37 -5.83 17.45
C LEU A 213 2.01 -6.10 18.10
N LEU A 214 0.99 -6.38 17.31
CA LEU A 214 -0.37 -6.71 17.76
C LEU A 214 -0.42 -7.97 18.64
N ALA A 215 0.46 -8.93 18.38
CA ALA A 215 0.58 -10.15 19.19
C ALA A 215 0.90 -9.84 20.67
N THR A 216 1.51 -8.68 20.97
CA THR A 216 1.83 -8.27 22.36
C THR A 216 0.60 -7.97 23.22
N VAL A 217 -0.55 -7.77 22.57
CA VAL A 217 -1.87 -7.54 23.23
C VAL A 217 -2.91 -8.56 22.76
N GLY A 218 -2.45 -9.74 22.30
CA GLY A 218 -3.33 -10.85 21.94
C GLY A 218 -4.13 -10.70 20.65
N VAL A 219 -3.90 -9.65 19.86
CA VAL A 219 -4.60 -9.42 18.60
C VAL A 219 -3.92 -10.17 17.44
N THR A 220 -4.70 -10.94 16.71
CA THR A 220 -4.23 -11.70 15.54
C THR A 220 -4.84 -11.12 14.26
N VAL A 221 -4.01 -10.82 13.27
CA VAL A 221 -4.42 -10.33 11.96
C VAL A 221 -3.80 -11.23 10.87
N PRO A 222 -4.59 -11.71 9.87
CA PRO A 222 -4.12 -12.66 8.86
C PRO A 222 -3.36 -11.95 7.71
N LEU A 223 -2.38 -11.12 8.04
CA LEU A 223 -1.52 -10.45 7.07
C LEU A 223 -0.36 -11.34 6.64
N LYS A 224 -0.06 -11.33 5.34
CA LYS A 224 1.11 -12.03 4.79
C LYS A 224 1.94 -11.09 3.90
N PRO A 225 3.26 -11.02 4.11
CA PRO A 225 4.13 -10.25 3.25
C PRO A 225 4.30 -10.94 1.89
N VAL A 226 4.15 -10.17 0.81
CA VAL A 226 4.41 -10.60 -0.56
C VAL A 226 5.35 -9.60 -1.21
N CYS A 227 6.40 -10.07 -1.88
CA CYS A 227 7.31 -9.21 -2.60
C CYS A 227 6.83 -8.99 -4.03
N LEU A 228 6.56 -7.74 -4.37
CA LEU A 228 6.41 -7.25 -5.73
C LEU A 228 7.76 -6.73 -6.22
N SER A 229 7.96 -6.76 -7.53
CA SER A 229 9.24 -6.36 -8.14
C SER A 229 9.00 -5.29 -9.19
N GLU A 230 9.87 -4.31 -9.19
CA GLU A 230 9.81 -3.15 -10.05
C GLU A 230 11.19 -2.83 -10.65
N ALA A 231 11.21 -2.08 -11.73
CA ALA A 231 12.41 -1.52 -12.28
C ALA A 231 12.21 -0.10 -12.78
N GLU A 232 13.29 0.66 -12.76
CA GLU A 232 13.44 1.94 -13.43
C GLU A 232 14.34 1.79 -14.65
N THR A 233 13.96 2.43 -15.76
CA THR A 233 14.74 2.41 -17.01
C THR A 233 15.63 3.64 -17.14
N GLN A 234 16.54 3.63 -18.13
CA GLN A 234 17.12 4.89 -18.60
C GLN A 234 16.02 5.84 -19.12
N PRO A 235 16.29 7.14 -19.24
CA PRO A 235 15.34 8.08 -19.84
C PRO A 235 14.99 7.68 -21.29
N LEU A 236 13.72 7.87 -21.62
CA LEU A 236 13.16 7.71 -22.97
C LEU A 236 12.43 9.00 -23.37
N ALA A 237 12.22 9.17 -24.67
CA ALA A 237 11.30 10.20 -25.14
C ALA A 237 9.91 10.01 -24.52
N PRO A 238 9.11 11.08 -24.40
CA PRO A 238 7.76 10.98 -23.84
C PRO A 238 6.89 9.97 -24.63
N LEU A 239 6.37 8.97 -23.93
CA LEU A 239 5.50 7.93 -24.49
C LEU A 239 4.05 8.12 -24.06
N PHE A 240 3.84 8.44 -22.78
CA PHE A 240 2.50 8.59 -22.20
C PHE A 240 2.55 9.46 -20.92
N ARG A 241 1.48 10.21 -20.70
CA ARG A 241 1.27 10.97 -19.46
C ARG A 241 0.51 10.17 -18.40
N PRO A 242 -0.59 9.43 -18.75
CA PRO A 242 -1.27 8.58 -17.79
C PRO A 242 -0.40 7.43 -17.33
N THR A 243 -0.73 6.82 -16.21
CA THR A 243 -0.23 5.48 -15.92
C THR A 243 -0.85 4.49 -16.90
N VAL A 244 -0.08 3.50 -17.34
CA VAL A 244 -0.55 2.49 -18.31
C VAL A 244 -0.40 1.11 -17.73
N ARG A 245 -1.38 0.25 -17.99
CA ARG A 245 -1.41 -1.11 -17.49
C ARG A 245 -1.97 -2.05 -18.54
N ALA A 246 -1.60 -3.32 -18.42
CA ALA A 246 -2.23 -4.44 -19.08
C ALA A 246 -2.01 -5.71 -18.26
N PHE A 247 -2.56 -6.82 -18.71
CA PHE A 247 -2.25 -8.12 -18.12
C PHE A 247 -0.78 -8.45 -18.37
N GLY A 248 0.03 -8.36 -17.32
CA GLY A 248 1.46 -8.65 -17.33
C GLY A 248 2.39 -7.46 -17.39
N PHE A 249 1.89 -6.23 -17.38
CA PHE A 249 2.69 -5.05 -17.12
C PHE A 249 1.89 -3.92 -16.46
N GLY A 250 2.59 -3.07 -15.72
CA GLY A 250 2.16 -1.75 -15.33
C GLY A 250 3.33 -0.79 -15.46
N ALA A 251 3.10 0.43 -15.97
CA ALA A 251 4.16 1.41 -16.12
C ALA A 251 3.65 2.84 -15.89
N ARG A 252 4.53 3.70 -15.39
CA ARG A 252 4.40 5.15 -15.41
C ARG A 252 5.66 5.78 -15.98
N GLN A 253 5.55 6.92 -16.61
CA GLN A 253 6.70 7.68 -17.06
C GLN A 253 6.88 8.90 -16.15
N ARG A 254 8.09 9.06 -15.64
CA ARG A 254 8.51 10.18 -14.80
C ARG A 254 8.80 11.42 -15.66
N PRO A 255 8.80 12.63 -15.05
CA PRO A 255 9.14 13.87 -15.77
C PRO A 255 10.54 13.83 -16.41
N ASP A 256 11.49 13.08 -15.86
CA ASP A 256 12.84 12.89 -16.39
C ASP A 256 12.92 11.88 -17.56
N GLY A 257 11.78 11.36 -18.02
CA GLY A 257 11.67 10.38 -19.11
C GLY A 257 11.86 8.93 -18.71
N ARG A 258 12.25 8.62 -17.48
CA ARG A 258 12.41 7.23 -17.01
C ARG A 258 11.07 6.55 -16.85
N LEU A 259 11.00 5.28 -17.22
CA LEU A 259 9.85 4.44 -16.91
C LEU A 259 10.06 3.74 -15.57
N VAL A 260 9.02 3.73 -14.74
CA VAL A 260 8.91 2.79 -13.61
C VAL A 260 7.94 1.70 -14.03
N ALA A 261 8.44 0.47 -14.10
CA ALA A 261 7.69 -0.68 -14.61
C ALA A 261 7.56 -1.79 -13.57
N SER A 262 6.43 -2.46 -13.58
CA SER A 262 6.11 -3.63 -12.75
C SER A 262 5.43 -4.72 -13.58
N GLY A 263 5.34 -5.93 -13.05
CA GLY A 263 4.70 -7.04 -13.75
C GLY A 263 3.17 -6.93 -13.90
N GLY A 264 2.53 -5.94 -13.30
CA GLY A 264 1.06 -5.78 -13.39
C GLY A 264 0.27 -6.97 -12.85
N LEU A 265 -1.01 -7.09 -13.22
CA LEU A 265 -1.82 -8.27 -12.92
C LEU A 265 -1.25 -9.48 -13.67
N GLY A 266 -1.11 -10.60 -12.97
CA GLY A 266 -0.47 -11.79 -13.53
C GLY A 266 1.05 -11.84 -13.32
N ALA A 267 1.64 -10.82 -12.68
CA ALA A 267 3.03 -10.86 -12.26
C ALA A 267 3.32 -12.04 -11.33
N ARG A 268 4.55 -12.51 -11.41
CA ARG A 268 5.06 -13.42 -10.38
C ARG A 268 5.30 -12.65 -9.10
N VAL A 269 4.67 -13.10 -8.03
CA VAL A 269 4.88 -12.59 -6.69
C VAL A 269 5.75 -13.56 -5.92
N THR A 270 6.76 -13.05 -5.22
CA THR A 270 7.63 -13.89 -4.41
C THR A 270 7.22 -13.79 -2.94
N ARG A 271 7.13 -14.93 -2.29
CA ARG A 271 6.87 -15.01 -0.86
C ARG A 271 7.87 -15.91 -0.17
N ARG A 272 8.39 -15.49 0.97
CA ARG A 272 9.16 -16.33 1.86
C ARG A 272 8.22 -17.16 2.71
N LEU A 273 8.52 -18.46 2.86
CA LEU A 273 7.81 -19.34 3.77
C LEU A 273 8.16 -18.98 5.21
N SER A 274 7.17 -18.99 6.07
CA SER A 274 7.26 -18.75 7.50
C SER A 274 6.51 -19.83 8.25
N LEU A 275 6.95 -20.20 9.44
CA LEU A 275 6.24 -21.12 10.33
C LEU A 275 4.87 -20.58 10.73
N TYR A 276 4.72 -19.25 10.75
CA TYR A 276 3.45 -18.58 11.06
C TYR A 276 2.42 -18.70 9.95
N ASP A 277 2.79 -19.24 8.79
CA ASP A 277 1.87 -19.46 7.68
C ASP A 277 0.77 -20.48 8.02
N LEU A 278 1.06 -21.42 8.92
CA LEU A 278 0.12 -22.43 9.34
C LEU A 278 -1.03 -21.88 10.19
N ARG A 279 -0.81 -20.79 10.93
CA ARG A 279 -1.82 -20.21 11.84
C ARG A 279 -3.09 -19.77 11.11
N ASP A 280 -2.92 -19.15 9.93
CA ASP A 280 -4.02 -18.54 9.18
C ASP A 280 -4.30 -19.27 7.88
N LEU A 281 -3.84 -20.52 7.74
CA LEU A 281 -3.91 -21.27 6.49
C LEU A 281 -5.33 -21.35 5.94
N ARG A 282 -6.34 -21.51 6.80
CA ARG A 282 -7.76 -21.60 6.42
C ARG A 282 -8.22 -20.35 5.62
N HIS A 283 -7.72 -19.16 5.97
CA HIS A 283 -8.07 -17.91 5.32
C HIS A 283 -7.35 -17.73 3.97
N TRP A 284 -6.17 -18.35 3.83
CA TRP A 284 -5.31 -18.19 2.65
C TRP A 284 -5.51 -19.24 1.58
N LEU A 285 -6.13 -20.39 1.89
CA LEU A 285 -6.35 -21.47 0.92
C LEU A 285 -7.11 -21.04 -0.34
N PRO A 286 -8.21 -20.25 -0.27
CA PRO A 286 -8.92 -19.80 -1.45
C PRO A 286 -8.01 -18.94 -2.35
N ARG A 287 -7.30 -17.98 -1.76
CA ARG A 287 -6.38 -17.10 -2.50
C ARG A 287 -5.19 -17.86 -3.10
N ALA A 288 -4.60 -18.78 -2.37
CA ALA A 288 -3.51 -19.61 -2.85
C ALA A 288 -3.92 -20.45 -4.07
N ARG A 289 -5.14 -20.98 -4.11
CA ARG A 289 -5.69 -21.70 -5.26
C ARG A 289 -5.84 -20.82 -6.49
N THR A 290 -6.34 -19.59 -6.31
CA THR A 290 -6.52 -18.60 -7.39
C THR A 290 -5.19 -18.15 -7.98
N PHE A 291 -4.21 -17.86 -7.13
CA PHE A 291 -2.93 -17.27 -7.53
C PHE A 291 -1.76 -18.26 -7.64
N ARG A 292 -2.01 -19.58 -7.55
CA ARG A 292 -0.96 -20.63 -7.53
C ARG A 292 0.07 -20.54 -8.66
N ARG A 293 -0.36 -20.11 -9.85
CA ARG A 293 0.52 -20.00 -11.02
C ARG A 293 1.48 -18.82 -10.94
N ASN A 294 1.13 -17.81 -10.16
CA ASN A 294 1.88 -16.57 -10.03
C ASN A 294 2.70 -16.52 -8.74
N LEU A 295 2.44 -17.43 -7.80
CA LEU A 295 3.11 -17.45 -6.51
C LEU A 295 4.41 -18.25 -6.58
N ARG A 296 5.53 -17.61 -6.27
CA ARG A 296 6.83 -18.24 -6.09
C ARG A 296 7.18 -18.28 -4.61
N LEU A 297 7.25 -19.48 -4.04
CA LEU A 297 7.67 -19.67 -2.66
C LEU A 297 9.19 -19.74 -2.59
N ARG A 298 9.77 -19.04 -1.63
CA ARG A 298 11.20 -19.12 -1.28
C ARG A 298 11.35 -19.60 0.15
N VAL A 299 12.32 -20.47 0.36
CA VAL A 299 12.72 -20.92 1.70
C VAL A 299 13.93 -20.10 2.12
N ASP A 300 13.85 -19.47 3.29
CA ASP A 300 14.96 -18.78 3.93
C ASP A 300 15.29 -19.51 5.23
N GLY A 301 16.32 -20.37 5.21
CA GLY A 301 16.71 -21.18 6.34
C GLY A 301 17.09 -20.37 7.59
N ARG A 302 17.70 -19.19 7.41
CA ARG A 302 18.06 -18.31 8.54
C ARG A 302 16.81 -17.73 9.21
N GLN A 303 15.81 -17.34 8.41
CA GLN A 303 14.53 -16.87 8.93
C GLN A 303 13.83 -17.99 9.70
N LEU A 304 13.72 -19.19 9.12
CA LEU A 304 13.08 -20.34 9.78
C LEU A 304 13.76 -20.70 11.10
N LEU A 305 15.09 -20.71 11.14
CA LEU A 305 15.83 -20.96 12.39
C LEU A 305 15.54 -19.89 13.45
N ARG A 306 15.45 -18.62 13.08
CA ARG A 306 15.05 -17.55 14.02
C ARG A 306 13.63 -17.76 14.52
N GLU A 307 12.68 -18.09 13.63
CA GLU A 307 11.30 -18.36 14.00
C GLU A 307 11.20 -19.58 14.96
N ILE A 308 11.97 -20.63 14.73
CA ILE A 308 12.07 -21.80 15.63
C ILE A 308 12.61 -21.38 16.99
N SER A 309 13.68 -20.60 17.05
CA SER A 309 14.30 -20.19 18.32
C SER A 309 13.41 -19.25 19.16
N HIS A 310 12.49 -18.51 18.52
CA HIS A 310 11.52 -17.65 19.21
C HIS A 310 10.17 -18.33 19.49
N GLY A 311 10.02 -19.61 19.13
CA GLY A 311 8.79 -20.36 19.29
C GLY A 311 7.76 -20.08 18.20
N THR A 312 6.56 -20.63 18.35
CA THR A 312 5.48 -20.54 17.36
C THR A 312 4.67 -19.23 17.43
N SER A 313 5.04 -18.30 18.32
CA SER A 313 4.33 -17.04 18.52
C SER A 313 5.01 -15.90 17.76
N LEU A 314 4.20 -15.05 17.11
CA LEU A 314 4.68 -13.77 16.55
C LEU A 314 5.27 -12.92 17.68
N SER A 315 6.41 -12.32 17.43
CA SER A 315 7.12 -11.51 18.41
C SER A 315 7.78 -10.30 17.77
N PRO A 316 7.77 -9.12 18.40
CA PRO A 316 8.55 -7.97 17.95
C PRO A 316 10.06 -8.22 17.90
N ALA A 317 10.58 -9.23 18.60
CA ALA A 317 11.98 -9.63 18.50
C ALA A 317 12.37 -10.12 17.10
N LEU A 318 11.40 -10.58 16.31
CA LEU A 318 11.59 -10.97 14.91
C LEU A 318 11.62 -9.77 13.94
N ILE A 319 11.19 -8.59 14.36
CA ILE A 319 11.27 -7.36 13.57
C ILE A 319 12.74 -6.92 13.53
N PRO A 320 13.35 -6.81 12.33
CA PRO A 320 14.73 -6.36 12.24
C PRO A 320 14.86 -4.88 12.65
N GLU A 321 16.03 -4.49 13.14
CA GLU A 321 16.32 -3.08 13.47
C GLU A 321 16.24 -2.19 12.22
N ARG A 322 16.68 -2.73 11.07
CA ARG A 322 16.56 -2.11 9.74
C ARG A 322 16.12 -3.16 8.74
N SER A 323 15.25 -2.79 7.85
CA SER A 323 14.76 -3.68 6.81
C SER A 323 15.74 -3.74 5.64
N ALA A 324 16.18 -4.95 5.31
CA ALA A 324 16.91 -5.18 4.07
C ALA A 324 15.96 -5.00 2.86
N GLU A 325 16.47 -4.53 1.76
CA GLU A 325 15.73 -4.47 0.51
C GLU A 325 15.42 -5.89 0.02
N PRO A 326 14.14 -6.21 -0.26
CA PRO A 326 13.78 -7.51 -0.79
C PRO A 326 14.41 -7.74 -2.18
N VAL A 327 14.88 -8.96 -2.42
CA VAL A 327 15.49 -9.33 -3.71
C VAL A 327 14.40 -9.36 -4.78
N PRO A 328 14.48 -8.53 -5.84
CA PRO A 328 13.50 -8.48 -6.91
C PRO A 328 13.56 -9.72 -7.81
N ASP A 329 12.42 -10.07 -8.41
CA ASP A 329 12.37 -11.02 -9.55
C ASP A 329 12.59 -10.24 -10.86
N ARG A 330 13.85 -10.04 -11.22
CA ARG A 330 14.26 -9.31 -12.43
C ARG A 330 13.60 -9.85 -13.68
N ARG A 331 13.54 -11.19 -13.82
CA ARG A 331 12.93 -11.83 -15.01
C ARG A 331 11.45 -11.47 -15.17
N SER A 332 10.72 -11.32 -14.06
CA SER A 332 9.31 -10.90 -14.10
C SER A 332 9.17 -9.49 -14.64
N VAL A 333 10.05 -8.58 -14.22
CA VAL A 333 10.03 -7.18 -14.66
C VAL A 333 10.54 -6.99 -16.08
N ASP A 334 11.61 -7.70 -16.46
CA ASP A 334 12.09 -7.70 -17.86
C ASP A 334 11.02 -8.21 -18.82
N GLY A 335 10.29 -9.27 -18.42
CA GLY A 335 9.13 -9.75 -19.16
C GLY A 335 7.99 -8.72 -19.25
N ALA A 336 7.83 -7.87 -18.24
CA ALA A 336 6.86 -6.78 -18.29
C ALA A 336 7.28 -5.67 -19.27
N LEU A 337 8.56 -5.31 -19.33
CA LEU A 337 9.09 -4.36 -20.33
C LEU A 337 8.90 -4.88 -21.76
N VAL A 338 9.12 -6.18 -22.00
CA VAL A 338 8.85 -6.80 -23.30
C VAL A 338 7.36 -6.70 -23.66
N ARG A 339 6.46 -6.97 -22.71
CA ARG A 339 5.01 -6.85 -22.96
C ARG A 339 4.57 -5.38 -23.13
N LEU A 340 5.15 -4.47 -22.39
CA LEU A 340 4.94 -3.03 -22.60
C LEU A 340 5.26 -2.65 -24.04
N ALA A 341 6.40 -3.13 -24.56
CA ALA A 341 6.83 -2.87 -25.92
C ALA A 341 5.88 -3.45 -27.00
N THR A 342 5.08 -4.46 -26.69
CA THR A 342 4.06 -4.95 -27.64
C THR A 342 2.96 -3.93 -27.86
N VAL A 343 2.55 -3.17 -26.84
CA VAL A 343 1.54 -2.11 -26.95
C VAL A 343 2.20 -0.79 -27.38
N PHE A 344 3.40 -0.52 -26.87
CA PHE A 344 4.19 0.69 -27.11
C PHE A 344 5.51 0.35 -27.81
N PRO A 345 5.55 0.21 -29.16
CA PRO A 345 6.75 -0.22 -29.87
C PRO A 345 8.00 0.64 -29.57
N ALA A 346 7.82 1.93 -29.34
CA ALA A 346 8.91 2.83 -28.96
C ALA A 346 9.54 2.49 -27.58
N ALA A 347 8.82 1.76 -26.72
CA ALA A 347 9.38 1.25 -25.46
C ALA A 347 10.31 0.03 -25.66
N ALA A 348 10.48 -0.51 -26.86
CA ALA A 348 11.43 -1.60 -27.13
C ALA A 348 12.88 -1.20 -26.84
N ALA A 349 13.21 0.09 -26.85
CA ALA A 349 14.50 0.64 -26.46
C ALA A 349 14.70 0.65 -24.93
N ALA A 350 13.65 0.45 -24.12
CA ALA A 350 13.74 0.51 -22.67
C ALA A 350 14.71 -0.56 -22.12
N ARG A 351 15.62 -0.12 -21.26
CA ARG A 351 16.55 -1.00 -20.53
C ARG A 351 16.46 -0.64 -19.05
N ALA A 352 16.21 -1.63 -18.22
CA ALA A 352 16.21 -1.43 -16.79
C ALA A 352 17.63 -1.12 -16.28
N VAL A 353 17.75 -0.02 -15.54
CA VAL A 353 19.00 0.43 -14.92
C VAL A 353 19.02 0.18 -13.42
N ARG A 354 17.84 0.06 -12.81
CA ARG A 354 17.65 -0.24 -11.40
C ARG A 354 16.49 -1.21 -11.21
N TYR A 355 16.64 -2.16 -10.30
CA TYR A 355 15.58 -3.07 -9.87
C TYR A 355 15.44 -3.01 -8.36
N TRP A 356 14.22 -3.11 -7.84
CA TRP A 356 13.97 -3.23 -6.42
C TRP A 356 12.77 -4.11 -6.12
N GLY A 357 12.71 -4.60 -4.87
CA GLY A 357 11.58 -5.31 -4.33
C GLY A 357 10.85 -4.46 -3.29
N GLY A 358 9.53 -4.51 -3.27
CA GLY A 358 8.67 -3.94 -2.24
C GLY A 358 7.87 -5.03 -1.54
N LEU A 359 7.87 -5.05 -0.20
CA LEU A 359 7.00 -5.94 0.56
C LEU A 359 5.63 -5.28 0.74
N VAL A 360 4.61 -6.01 0.31
CA VAL A 360 3.21 -5.63 0.43
C VAL A 360 2.56 -6.48 1.49
N ASP A 361 1.85 -5.84 2.41
CA ASP A 361 1.04 -6.46 3.45
C ASP A 361 -0.31 -6.90 2.86
N MET A 362 -0.39 -8.17 2.44
CA MET A 362 -1.58 -8.73 1.83
C MET A 362 -2.54 -9.29 2.87
N THR A 363 -3.84 -9.05 2.66
CA THR A 363 -4.94 -9.77 3.31
C THR A 363 -5.46 -10.92 2.45
N PRO A 364 -6.17 -11.90 3.03
CA PRO A 364 -6.75 -13.00 2.26
C PRO A 364 -7.74 -12.55 1.18
N ASP A 365 -8.56 -11.54 1.45
CA ASP A 365 -9.55 -10.97 0.54
C ASP A 365 -9.03 -9.80 -0.30
N GLY A 366 -7.86 -9.25 0.04
CA GLY A 366 -7.26 -8.11 -0.66
C GLY A 366 -7.73 -6.75 -0.17
N LEU A 367 -8.68 -6.68 0.76
CA LEU A 367 -9.16 -5.42 1.34
C LEU A 367 -8.30 -4.99 2.53
N PRO A 368 -8.16 -3.66 2.78
CA PRO A 368 -7.49 -3.16 3.98
C PRO A 368 -8.15 -3.66 5.26
N VAL A 369 -7.40 -3.66 6.35
CA VAL A 369 -7.94 -3.73 7.71
C VAL A 369 -7.91 -2.33 8.30
N VAL A 370 -9.08 -1.86 8.75
CA VAL A 370 -9.27 -0.57 9.43
C VAL A 370 -10.18 -0.84 10.62
N ASP A 371 -9.63 -0.81 11.83
CA ASP A 371 -10.38 -1.25 12.99
C ASP A 371 -9.88 -0.57 14.27
N GLY A 372 -10.78 0.09 14.99
CA GLY A 372 -10.55 0.67 16.32
C GLY A 372 -11.11 -0.19 17.46
N THR A 373 -11.64 -1.39 17.14
CA THR A 373 -12.32 -2.27 18.09
C THR A 373 -11.71 -3.68 18.16
N CYS A 374 -10.63 -3.91 17.41
CA CYS A 374 -10.00 -5.22 17.26
C CYS A 374 -9.18 -5.69 18.47
N GLY A 375 -9.01 -4.86 19.49
CA GLY A 375 -8.19 -5.13 20.66
C GLY A 375 -8.59 -4.27 21.86
N PRO A 376 -7.67 -4.07 22.82
CA PRO A 376 -7.92 -3.22 23.98
C PRO A 376 -8.34 -1.80 23.56
N PRO A 377 -9.29 -1.15 24.24
CA PRO A 377 -9.62 0.26 24.03
C PRO A 377 -8.39 1.14 23.94
N GLY A 378 -8.36 2.05 22.96
CA GLY A 378 -7.22 2.88 22.63
C GLY A 378 -6.29 2.28 21.56
N LEU A 379 -6.57 1.09 21.04
CA LEU A 379 -5.87 0.51 19.90
C LEU A 379 -6.61 0.76 18.59
N THR A 380 -5.95 1.36 17.62
CA THR A 380 -6.40 1.45 16.22
C THR A 380 -5.44 0.70 15.31
N LEU A 381 -5.96 -0.15 14.44
CA LEU A 381 -5.20 -0.89 13.44
C LEU A 381 -5.50 -0.39 12.03
N ILE A 382 -4.45 -0.05 11.29
CA ILE A 382 -4.51 0.14 9.83
C ILE A 382 -3.43 -0.73 9.19
N GLY A 383 -3.84 -1.65 8.32
CA GLY A 383 -2.89 -2.55 7.65
C GLY A 383 -3.54 -3.39 6.57
N GLY A 384 -2.78 -4.31 5.98
CA GLY A 384 -3.29 -5.19 4.94
C GLY A 384 -3.67 -4.46 3.66
N LEU A 385 -2.93 -3.42 3.31
CA LEU A 385 -3.27 -2.51 2.22
C LEU A 385 -3.18 -3.15 0.82
N SER A 386 -2.66 -4.36 0.72
CA SER A 386 -2.71 -5.24 -0.47
C SER A 386 -2.26 -4.57 -1.78
N GLY A 387 -1.33 -3.62 -1.70
CA GLY A 387 -0.84 -2.83 -2.84
C GLY A 387 -1.66 -1.57 -3.13
N HIS A 388 -2.67 -1.26 -2.33
CA HIS A 388 -3.52 -0.07 -2.48
C HIS A 388 -3.09 1.11 -1.59
N GLY A 389 -2.03 0.93 -0.79
CA GLY A 389 -1.65 1.83 0.30
C GLY A 389 -1.42 3.28 -0.12
N LEU A 390 -0.70 3.54 -1.21
CA LEU A 390 -0.47 4.93 -1.64
C LEU A 390 -1.77 5.65 -1.95
N ALA A 391 -2.64 5.03 -2.74
CA ALA A 391 -3.89 5.69 -3.12
C ALA A 391 -4.86 5.87 -1.96
N LEU A 392 -4.94 4.94 -1.00
CA LEU A 392 -5.85 5.01 0.14
C LEU A 392 -5.23 5.66 1.38
N GLY A 393 -3.90 5.74 1.45
CA GLY A 393 -3.17 6.15 2.65
C GLY A 393 -3.65 7.44 3.30
N PRO A 394 -3.84 8.53 2.55
CA PRO A 394 -4.33 9.79 3.12
C PRO A 394 -5.68 9.67 3.83
N VAL A 395 -6.69 9.09 3.18
CA VAL A 395 -8.01 8.95 3.81
C VAL A 395 -8.00 7.95 4.97
N LEU A 396 -7.19 6.89 4.88
CA LEU A 396 -7.01 5.96 5.99
C LEU A 396 -6.32 6.62 7.18
N GLY A 397 -5.45 7.59 6.92
CA GLY A 397 -4.83 8.42 7.96
C GLY A 397 -5.86 9.30 8.69
N GLU A 398 -6.77 9.95 7.94
CA GLU A 398 -7.90 10.69 8.52
C GLU A 398 -8.79 9.78 9.38
N ILE A 399 -9.17 8.61 8.85
CA ILE A 399 -9.97 7.62 9.58
C ILE A 399 -9.25 7.16 10.86
N ALA A 400 -7.95 6.88 10.78
CA ALA A 400 -7.17 6.47 11.95
C ALA A 400 -7.11 7.58 13.02
N SER A 401 -7.01 8.84 12.61
CA SER A 401 -7.09 10.00 13.49
C SER A 401 -8.46 10.08 14.19
N ASP A 402 -9.56 9.91 13.44
CA ASP A 402 -10.91 9.89 14.00
C ASP A 402 -11.05 8.77 15.04
N LEU A 403 -10.65 7.55 14.70
CA LEU A 403 -10.74 6.40 15.60
C LEU A 403 -9.88 6.57 16.86
N ALA A 404 -8.70 7.16 16.73
CA ALA A 404 -7.79 7.36 17.86
C ALA A 404 -8.25 8.47 18.82
N LEU A 405 -8.84 9.54 18.30
CA LEU A 405 -9.22 10.71 19.10
C LEU A 405 -10.70 10.65 19.57
N ASP A 406 -11.60 10.16 18.70
CA ASP A 406 -13.04 10.20 18.96
C ASP A 406 -13.62 8.80 19.20
N GLY A 407 -12.86 7.74 18.93
CA GLY A 407 -13.32 6.35 19.00
C GLY A 407 -14.24 5.92 17.87
N ALA A 408 -14.59 6.83 16.94
CA ALA A 408 -15.50 6.58 15.82
C ALA A 408 -15.15 7.45 14.62
N THR A 409 -15.59 7.04 13.43
CA THR A 409 -15.52 7.84 12.20
C THR A 409 -16.85 7.82 11.46
N SER A 410 -17.17 8.89 10.75
CA SER A 410 -18.35 8.96 9.89
C SER A 410 -18.21 8.22 8.56
N ARG A 411 -16.99 7.83 8.22
CA ARG A 411 -16.68 7.14 6.97
C ARG A 411 -17.07 5.65 7.01
N PRO A 412 -17.49 5.04 5.89
CA PRO A 412 -18.01 3.66 5.86
C PRO A 412 -16.85 2.64 5.96
N ILE A 413 -16.44 2.29 7.18
CA ILE A 413 -15.34 1.32 7.43
C ILE A 413 -15.81 -0.11 7.73
N GLY A 414 -17.11 -0.37 7.82
CA GLY A 414 -17.66 -1.69 8.17
C GLY A 414 -17.03 -2.86 7.37
N PRO A 415 -16.90 -2.78 6.03
CA PRO A 415 -16.27 -3.83 5.22
C PRO A 415 -14.79 -4.09 5.55
N PHE A 416 -14.12 -3.18 6.24
CA PHE A 416 -12.70 -3.26 6.54
C PHE A 416 -12.38 -3.73 7.96
N SER A 417 -13.42 -4.00 8.79
CA SER A 417 -13.21 -4.52 10.15
C SER A 417 -12.47 -5.85 10.15
N LEU A 418 -11.60 -6.04 11.14
CA LEU A 418 -10.88 -7.30 11.37
C LEU A 418 -11.83 -8.47 11.66
N ALA A 419 -13.00 -8.18 12.23
CA ALA A 419 -14.01 -9.17 12.56
C ALA A 419 -14.50 -9.98 11.34
N ARG A 420 -14.33 -9.47 10.10
CA ARG A 420 -14.67 -10.20 8.88
C ARG A 420 -13.88 -11.52 8.69
N PHE A 421 -12.78 -11.68 9.40
CA PHE A 421 -11.97 -12.90 9.38
C PHE A 421 -12.33 -13.90 10.50
N THR A 422 -13.28 -13.60 11.38
CA THR A 422 -13.73 -14.52 12.42
C THR A 422 -14.63 -15.64 11.88
N GLY A 423 -15.23 -15.43 10.70
CA GLY A 423 -16.12 -16.37 10.02
C GLY A 423 -15.51 -17.00 8.76
N LYS A 424 -16.38 -17.35 7.81
CA LYS A 424 -16.00 -17.83 6.48
C LYS A 424 -15.46 -16.65 5.67
N VAL A 425 -14.19 -16.69 5.32
CA VAL A 425 -13.57 -15.63 4.51
C VAL A 425 -14.18 -15.66 3.10
N ALA A 426 -14.65 -14.51 2.64
CA ALA A 426 -15.10 -14.36 1.26
C ALA A 426 -13.96 -14.70 0.28
N SER A 427 -14.31 -15.30 -0.84
CA SER A 427 -13.34 -15.49 -1.92
C SER A 427 -12.81 -14.14 -2.36
N PRO A 428 -11.49 -14.02 -2.64
CA PRO A 428 -10.95 -12.76 -3.10
C PRO A 428 -11.65 -12.37 -4.40
N GLU A 429 -12.27 -11.19 -4.42
CA GLU A 429 -12.76 -10.62 -5.66
C GLU A 429 -11.58 -10.28 -6.58
N VAL A 430 -11.80 -10.37 -7.89
CA VAL A 430 -10.78 -10.03 -8.88
C VAL A 430 -10.63 -8.50 -8.86
N MET A 431 -9.64 -8.03 -8.12
CA MET A 431 -9.15 -6.66 -8.19
C MET A 431 -7.94 -6.62 -9.13
N ILE A 432 -7.87 -5.64 -9.99
CA ILE A 432 -6.81 -5.49 -11.00
C ILE A 432 -5.88 -4.30 -10.68
#